data_d37a78827e7280744707fb8088c84048
#
_entry.id   d37a78827e7280744707fb8088c84048
#
_cell.length_a   1.000
_cell.length_b   1.000
_cell.length_c   1.000
_cell.angle_alpha   90.00
_cell.angle_beta   90.00
_cell.angle_gamma   90.00
#
_symmetry.space_group_name_H-M   'P 1'
#
loop_
_entity.id
_entity.type
_entity.pdbx_description
1 polymer ?
#
loop_
_entity_poly.entity_id
_entity_poly.type
_entity_poly.pdbx_seq_one_letter_code
_entity_poly.pdbx_strand_id
1 'polypeptide(L)'
;MKEGERLYYEKELIRRAKQMTAIEFLKRYRPDELVRCGTGEFQLRSHDSFKISESTSLWHWKSRDIGGKSALDYLVRVEGVPFTDAVRYLLEQDAPAYVPCRKIEERRPFVLPPAAREEYRVELYLQSRGVSLDVIRYCVSRGI
;
A
#
# COMPACT_ATOMS: atom_id res chain seq x y z
N MET A 1 -9.74 -24.63 19.85
CA MET A 1 -8.84 -23.75 19.05
C MET A 1 -8.26 -24.61 17.93
N LYS A 2 -8.73 -24.41 16.71
CA LYS A 2 -8.19 -25.15 15.55
C LYS A 2 -6.91 -24.44 15.13
N GLU A 3 -5.78 -25.10 15.32
CA GLU A 3 -4.49 -24.73 14.75
C GLU A 3 -4.66 -24.54 13.23
N GLY A 4 -4.29 -23.36 12.75
CA GLY A 4 -4.38 -23.04 11.34
C GLY A 4 -3.44 -23.96 10.55
N GLU A 5 -4.01 -24.91 9.83
CA GLU A 5 -3.31 -25.64 8.79
C GLU A 5 -2.63 -24.62 7.88
N ARG A 6 -1.30 -24.59 7.91
CA ARG A 6 -0.52 -23.86 6.92
C ARG A 6 -0.72 -24.57 5.59
N LEU A 7 -1.72 -24.14 4.82
CA LEU A 7 -1.93 -24.60 3.45
C LEU A 7 -0.66 -24.25 2.65
N TYR A 8 0.11 -25.28 2.36
CA TYR A 8 1.29 -25.18 1.50
C TYR A 8 0.87 -25.51 0.07
N TYR A 9 0.95 -24.51 -0.82
CA TYR A 9 0.68 -24.73 -2.23
C TYR A 9 1.93 -25.17 -2.96
N GLU A 10 1.78 -26.19 -3.83
CA GLU A 10 2.85 -26.63 -4.73
C GLU A 10 3.27 -25.49 -5.68
N LYS A 11 4.53 -25.47 -6.06
CA LYS A 11 5.10 -24.44 -6.94
C LYS A 11 4.33 -24.26 -8.25
N GLU A 12 3.76 -25.36 -8.78
CA GLU A 12 2.96 -25.33 -10.01
C GLU A 12 1.64 -24.57 -9.82
N LEU A 13 0.97 -24.77 -8.71
CA LEU A 13 -0.27 -24.04 -8.40
C LEU A 13 -0.01 -22.54 -8.23
N ILE A 14 1.09 -22.18 -7.58
CA ILE A 14 1.51 -20.77 -7.46
C ILE A 14 1.84 -20.19 -8.85
N ARG A 15 2.52 -20.94 -9.70
CA ARG A 15 2.81 -20.53 -11.09
C ARG A 15 1.52 -20.29 -11.86
N ARG A 16 0.54 -21.18 -11.73
CA ARG A 16 -0.78 -21.04 -12.36
C ARG A 16 -1.53 -19.81 -11.84
N ALA A 17 -1.55 -19.57 -10.55
CA ALA A 17 -2.15 -18.36 -9.96
C ALA A 17 -1.48 -17.06 -10.44
N LYS A 18 -0.19 -17.09 -10.79
CA LYS A 18 0.55 -15.95 -11.35
C LYS A 18 0.32 -15.71 -12.84
N GLN A 19 -0.38 -16.61 -13.56
CA GLN A 19 -0.66 -16.44 -14.99
C GLN A 19 -1.59 -15.26 -15.25
N MET A 20 -2.57 -15.04 -14.37
CA MET A 20 -3.45 -13.87 -14.46
C MET A 20 -2.65 -12.59 -14.16
N THR A 21 -2.67 -11.67 -15.10
CA THR A 21 -2.02 -10.37 -14.93
C THR A 21 -2.86 -9.43 -14.06
N ALA A 22 -2.22 -8.45 -13.43
CA ALA A 22 -2.94 -7.48 -12.60
C ALA A 22 -3.93 -6.63 -13.40
N ILE A 23 -3.59 -6.29 -14.65
CA ILE A 23 -4.48 -5.51 -15.52
C ILE A 23 -5.73 -6.30 -15.93
N GLU A 24 -5.59 -7.60 -16.25
CA GLU A 24 -6.70 -8.48 -16.55
C GLU A 24 -7.63 -8.66 -15.35
N PHE A 25 -7.03 -8.85 -14.17
CA PHE A 25 -7.76 -8.93 -12.92
C PHE A 25 -8.59 -7.67 -12.65
N LEU A 26 -7.97 -6.49 -12.76
CA LEU A 26 -8.63 -5.22 -12.53
C LEU A 26 -9.74 -4.96 -13.56
N LYS A 27 -9.50 -5.22 -14.85
CA LYS A 27 -10.52 -5.09 -15.90
C LYS A 27 -11.72 -6.00 -15.66
N ARG A 28 -11.51 -7.21 -15.16
CA ARG A 28 -12.55 -8.21 -14.96
C ARG A 28 -13.34 -8.00 -13.67
N TYR A 29 -12.66 -7.71 -12.58
CA TYR A 29 -13.27 -7.70 -11.25
C TYR A 29 -13.46 -6.31 -10.64
N ARG A 30 -12.73 -5.31 -11.14
CA ARG A 30 -12.77 -3.93 -10.64
C ARG A 30 -12.68 -2.88 -11.75
N PRO A 31 -13.52 -2.97 -12.78
CA PRO A 31 -13.47 -2.05 -13.91
C PRO A 31 -13.66 -0.59 -13.47
N ASP A 32 -14.47 -0.34 -12.45
CA ASP A 32 -14.76 1.02 -11.95
C ASP A 32 -13.58 1.69 -11.26
N GLU A 33 -12.64 0.89 -10.71
CA GLU A 33 -11.42 1.39 -10.08
C GLU A 33 -10.34 1.77 -11.11
N LEU A 34 -10.44 1.26 -12.33
CA LEU A 34 -9.42 1.42 -13.35
C LEU A 34 -9.70 2.65 -14.23
N VAL A 35 -8.86 3.66 -14.11
CA VAL A 35 -8.98 4.91 -14.88
C VAL A 35 -7.79 5.06 -15.82
N ARG A 36 -8.07 5.36 -17.09
CA ARG A 36 -7.01 5.64 -18.06
C ARG A 36 -6.36 6.98 -17.78
N CYS A 37 -5.04 7.01 -17.64
CA CYS A 37 -4.29 8.22 -17.34
C CYS A 37 -3.26 8.61 -18.41
N GLY A 38 -3.08 7.78 -19.44
CA GLY A 38 -2.16 8.02 -20.56
C GLY A 38 -2.34 7.02 -21.69
N THR A 39 -1.46 7.07 -22.68
CA THR A 39 -1.43 6.12 -23.79
C THR A 39 -0.94 4.77 -23.27
N GLY A 40 -1.86 3.81 -23.11
CA GLY A 40 -1.54 2.47 -22.60
C GLY A 40 -1.22 2.41 -21.10
N GLU A 41 -1.55 3.47 -20.35
CA GLU A 41 -1.39 3.49 -18.90
C GLU A 41 -2.72 3.71 -18.19
N PHE A 42 -2.89 2.99 -17.08
CA PHE A 42 -4.02 3.13 -16.19
C PHE A 42 -3.55 3.43 -14.76
N GLN A 43 -4.46 4.00 -13.98
CA GLN A 43 -4.28 4.25 -12.55
C GLN A 43 -5.52 3.76 -11.80
N LEU A 44 -5.40 3.59 -10.49
CA LEU A 44 -6.56 3.35 -9.65
C LEU A 44 -7.26 4.69 -9.35
N ARG A 45 -8.58 4.68 -9.38
CA ARG A 45 -9.40 5.85 -9.02
C ARG A 45 -9.14 6.28 -7.56
N SER A 46 -8.97 5.31 -6.69
CA SER A 46 -8.67 5.53 -5.26
C SER A 46 -7.23 5.97 -4.98
N HIS A 47 -6.30 5.72 -5.93
CA HIS A 47 -4.87 5.96 -5.75
C HIS A 47 -4.19 6.37 -7.05
N ASP A 48 -4.05 7.66 -7.27
CA ASP A 48 -3.44 8.25 -8.47
C ASP A 48 -1.94 7.96 -8.62
N SER A 49 -1.24 7.70 -7.51
CA SER A 49 0.16 7.28 -7.48
C SER A 49 0.40 5.81 -7.89
N PHE A 50 -0.67 5.01 -8.03
CA PHE A 50 -0.61 3.67 -8.60
C PHE A 50 -0.71 3.76 -10.11
N LYS A 51 0.26 3.20 -10.82
CA LYS A 51 0.29 3.14 -12.29
C LYS A 51 0.45 1.71 -12.76
N ILE A 52 -0.25 1.35 -13.83
CA ILE A 52 -0.14 0.04 -14.48
C ILE A 52 -0.11 0.21 -15.99
N SER A 53 0.85 -0.46 -16.63
CA SER A 53 0.98 -0.48 -18.08
C SER A 53 0.08 -1.56 -18.70
N GLU A 54 -0.67 -1.20 -19.73
CA GLU A 54 -1.53 -2.15 -20.45
C GLU A 54 -0.73 -3.20 -21.21
N SER A 55 0.38 -2.80 -21.84
CA SER A 55 1.19 -3.69 -22.68
C SER A 55 2.01 -4.70 -21.89
N THR A 56 2.60 -4.28 -20.76
CA THR A 56 3.50 -5.11 -19.96
C THR A 56 2.86 -5.71 -18.73
N SER A 57 1.69 -5.17 -18.31
CA SER A 57 1.03 -5.45 -17.04
C SER A 57 1.89 -5.17 -15.81
N LEU A 58 2.99 -4.45 -15.99
CA LEU A 58 3.80 -3.99 -14.87
C LEU A 58 3.08 -2.86 -14.16
N TRP A 59 2.99 -2.97 -12.87
CA TRP A 59 2.42 -1.92 -12.03
C TRP A 59 3.40 -1.48 -10.95
N HIS A 60 3.29 -0.23 -10.57
CA HIS A 60 4.08 0.37 -9.50
C HIS A 60 3.23 1.37 -8.72
N TRP A 61 3.27 1.25 -7.41
CA TRP A 61 2.62 2.19 -6.49
C TRP A 61 3.69 3.09 -5.86
N LYS A 62 3.89 4.26 -6.44
CA LYS A 62 4.99 5.17 -6.09
C LYS A 62 5.00 5.57 -4.62
N SER A 63 3.86 5.88 -4.03
CA SER A 63 3.79 6.34 -2.62
C SER A 63 4.10 5.24 -1.60
N ARG A 64 4.08 3.96 -2.00
CA ARG A 64 4.41 2.82 -1.14
C ARG A 64 5.67 2.08 -1.55
N ASP A 65 6.26 2.47 -2.66
CA ASP A 65 7.44 1.83 -3.27
C ASP A 65 7.27 0.31 -3.46
N ILE A 66 6.10 -0.10 -3.92
CA ILE A 66 5.79 -1.49 -4.22
C ILE A 66 5.35 -1.64 -5.67
N GLY A 67 5.66 -2.80 -6.24
CA GLY A 67 5.30 -3.10 -7.62
C GLY A 67 5.18 -4.59 -7.88
N GLY A 68 4.69 -4.92 -9.07
CA GLY A 68 4.51 -6.30 -9.49
C GLY A 68 3.96 -6.41 -10.91
N LYS A 69 3.58 -7.62 -11.28
CA LYS A 69 3.01 -7.91 -12.60
C LYS A 69 1.73 -8.74 -12.53
N SER A 70 1.69 -9.72 -11.63
CA SER A 70 0.58 -10.66 -11.53
C SER A 70 -0.56 -10.15 -10.65
N ALA A 71 -1.75 -10.70 -10.86
CA ALA A 71 -2.89 -10.49 -9.97
C ALA A 71 -2.58 -10.94 -8.53
N LEU A 72 -1.77 -11.99 -8.39
CA LEU A 72 -1.35 -12.47 -7.07
C LEU A 72 -0.51 -11.42 -6.33
N ASP A 73 0.46 -10.79 -7.02
CA ASP A 73 1.25 -9.71 -6.42
C ASP A 73 0.38 -8.51 -6.01
N TYR A 74 -0.63 -8.19 -6.84
CA TYR A 74 -1.59 -7.12 -6.55
C TYR A 74 -2.43 -7.43 -5.31
N LEU A 75 -3.05 -8.60 -5.24
CA LEU A 75 -3.88 -9.00 -4.10
C LEU A 75 -3.10 -9.00 -2.78
N VAL A 76 -1.87 -9.53 -2.80
CA VAL A 76 -1.05 -9.62 -1.57
C VAL A 76 -0.49 -8.28 -1.16
N ARG A 77 0.08 -7.50 -2.09
CA ARG A 77 0.82 -6.28 -1.77
C ARG A 77 -0.05 -5.03 -1.68
N VAL A 78 -1.10 -4.94 -2.49
CA VAL A 78 -1.98 -3.77 -2.55
C VAL A 78 -3.19 -3.96 -1.66
N GLU A 79 -3.86 -5.10 -1.78
CA GLU A 79 -5.07 -5.39 -1.02
C GLU A 79 -4.81 -6.05 0.34
N GLY A 80 -3.59 -6.50 0.59
CA GLY A 80 -3.21 -7.12 1.86
C GLY A 80 -3.85 -8.47 2.12
N VAL A 81 -4.29 -9.16 1.06
CA VAL A 81 -4.86 -10.52 1.17
C VAL A 81 -3.76 -11.50 1.55
N PRO A 82 -3.98 -12.42 2.50
CA PRO A 82 -3.04 -13.48 2.81
C PRO A 82 -2.67 -14.27 1.54
N PHE A 83 -1.40 -14.63 1.38
CA PHE A 83 -0.90 -15.30 0.19
C PHE A 83 -1.69 -16.57 -0.16
N THR A 84 -2.00 -17.40 0.83
CA THR A 84 -2.76 -18.64 0.65
C THR A 84 -4.17 -18.38 0.14
N ASP A 85 -4.82 -17.35 0.64
CA ASP A 85 -6.18 -16.99 0.24
C ASP A 85 -6.20 -16.38 -1.16
N ALA A 86 -5.20 -15.55 -1.50
CA ALA A 86 -5.03 -15.00 -2.83
C ALA A 86 -4.78 -16.08 -3.87
N VAL A 87 -3.94 -17.10 -3.56
CA VAL A 87 -3.71 -18.25 -4.45
C VAL A 87 -5.00 -19.05 -4.64
N ARG A 88 -5.71 -19.36 -3.55
CA ARG A 88 -7.00 -20.06 -3.62
C ARG A 88 -8.00 -19.32 -4.50
N TYR A 89 -8.16 -18.03 -4.26
CA TYR A 89 -9.07 -17.18 -5.03
C TYR A 89 -8.80 -17.20 -6.53
N LEU A 90 -7.51 -17.10 -6.92
CA LEU A 90 -7.12 -17.09 -8.35
C LEU A 90 -7.22 -18.46 -9.01
N LEU A 91 -7.16 -19.56 -8.25
CA LEU A 91 -7.32 -20.91 -8.78
C LEU A 91 -8.79 -21.35 -8.88
N GLU A 92 -9.63 -20.88 -7.97
CA GLU A 92 -11.07 -21.16 -7.92
C GLU A 92 -11.83 -20.14 -8.77
N GLN A 93 -11.64 -20.16 -10.09
CA GLN A 93 -12.28 -19.21 -11.02
C GLN A 93 -13.81 -19.20 -11.01
N ASP A 94 -14.44 -20.11 -10.26
CA ASP A 94 -15.90 -20.24 -10.11
C ASP A 94 -16.41 -19.82 -8.71
N ALA A 95 -15.56 -19.32 -7.83
CA ALA A 95 -16.01 -18.89 -6.51
C ALA A 95 -16.80 -17.58 -6.58
N PRO A 96 -17.92 -17.46 -5.82
CA PRO A 96 -18.69 -16.24 -5.76
C PRO A 96 -17.81 -15.07 -5.32
N ALA A 97 -18.08 -13.90 -5.86
CA ALA A 97 -17.29 -12.68 -5.70
C ALA A 97 -16.75 -12.51 -4.27
N TYR A 98 -15.50 -12.88 -4.06
CA TYR A 98 -14.79 -12.57 -2.85
C TYR A 98 -14.58 -11.06 -2.81
N VAL A 99 -15.30 -10.40 -1.95
CA VAL A 99 -14.99 -9.01 -1.59
C VAL A 99 -13.91 -9.12 -0.52
N PRO A 100 -12.64 -8.81 -0.83
CA PRO A 100 -11.63 -8.77 0.21
C PRO A 100 -12.08 -7.75 1.23
N CYS A 101 -12.45 -8.25 2.40
CA CYS A 101 -12.75 -7.40 3.53
C CYS A 101 -11.43 -6.72 3.91
N ARG A 102 -11.20 -5.54 3.35
CA ARG A 102 -10.16 -4.66 3.83
C ARG A 102 -10.45 -4.50 5.32
N LYS A 103 -9.68 -5.15 6.19
CA LYS A 103 -9.63 -4.74 7.58
C LYS A 103 -9.23 -3.28 7.52
N ILE A 104 -10.22 -2.41 7.70
CA ILE A 104 -9.97 -1.01 8.00
C ILE A 104 -9.20 -1.10 9.31
N GLU A 105 -7.86 -1.06 9.22
CA GLU A 105 -7.07 -0.78 10.41
C GLU A 105 -7.60 0.55 10.90
N GLU A 106 -8.34 0.51 12.00
CA GLU A 106 -8.73 1.73 12.70
C GLU A 106 -7.45 2.51 12.90
N ARG A 107 -7.32 3.60 12.16
CA ARG A 107 -6.16 4.49 12.27
C ARG A 107 -6.12 4.88 13.74
N ARG A 108 -5.11 4.38 14.45
CA ARG A 108 -4.89 4.81 15.83
C ARG A 108 -4.90 6.33 15.83
N PRO A 109 -5.68 6.96 16.72
CA PRO A 109 -5.69 8.40 16.78
C PRO A 109 -4.25 8.90 16.89
N PHE A 110 -3.91 9.90 16.11
CA PHE A 110 -2.58 10.49 16.16
C PHE A 110 -2.40 11.10 17.56
N VAL A 111 -1.52 10.51 18.35
CA VAL A 111 -1.15 11.01 19.67
C VAL A 111 0.17 11.72 19.52
N LEU A 112 0.19 13.02 19.80
CA LEU A 112 1.44 13.77 19.86
C LEU A 112 2.36 13.14 20.90
N PRO A 113 3.63 12.94 20.59
CA PRO A 113 4.61 12.53 21.59
C PRO A 113 4.63 13.55 22.73
N PRO A 114 4.90 13.12 23.97
CA PRO A 114 5.00 14.04 25.09
C PRO A 114 6.02 15.14 24.79
N ALA A 115 5.70 16.37 25.14
CA ALA A 115 6.60 17.50 24.93
C ALA A 115 7.98 17.20 25.57
N ALA A 116 9.04 17.48 24.84
CA ALA A 116 10.39 17.31 25.35
C ALA A 116 10.58 18.19 26.61
N ARG A 117 11.10 17.60 27.67
CA ARG A 117 11.37 18.32 28.93
C ARG A 117 12.54 19.30 28.80
N GLU A 118 13.36 19.17 27.77
CA GLU A 118 14.57 19.96 27.56
C GLU A 118 14.50 20.71 26.24
N GLU A 119 14.19 22.01 26.30
CA GLU A 119 14.18 22.92 25.15
C GLU A 119 15.58 23.09 24.54
N TYR A 120 16.62 22.95 25.35
CA TYR A 120 18.02 23.08 24.97
C TYR A 120 18.44 22.22 23.75
N ARG A 121 17.95 21.00 23.63
CA ARG A 121 18.28 20.13 22.49
C ARG A 121 17.69 20.66 21.18
N VAL A 122 16.51 21.24 21.24
CA VAL A 122 15.82 21.85 20.08
C VAL A 122 16.56 23.13 19.67
N GLU A 123 16.96 23.94 20.64
CA GLU A 123 17.76 25.15 20.39
C GLU A 123 19.05 24.82 19.65
N LEU A 124 19.84 23.88 20.16
CA LEU A 124 21.09 23.44 19.52
C LEU A 124 20.87 22.90 18.09
N TYR A 125 19.83 22.12 17.90
CA TYR A 125 19.50 21.58 16.57
C TYR A 125 19.16 22.71 15.58
N LEU A 126 18.31 23.66 15.98
CA LEU A 126 17.92 24.77 15.14
C LEU A 126 19.08 25.71 14.85
N GLN A 127 19.96 25.98 15.84
CA GLN A 127 21.18 26.75 15.63
C GLN A 127 22.11 26.06 14.63
N SER A 128 22.26 24.74 14.71
CA SER A 128 23.08 23.98 13.73
C SER A 128 22.52 24.06 12.31
N ARG A 129 21.24 24.39 12.15
CA ARG A 129 20.58 24.64 10.88
C ARG A 129 20.61 26.10 10.42
N GLY A 130 21.31 26.96 11.17
CA GLY A 130 21.48 28.37 10.83
C GLY A 130 20.34 29.28 11.28
N VAL A 131 19.46 28.81 12.15
CA VAL A 131 18.42 29.65 12.77
C VAL A 131 19.04 30.43 13.95
N SER A 132 18.88 31.76 13.94
CA SER A 132 19.42 32.58 15.03
C SER A 132 18.71 32.32 16.36
N LEU A 133 19.46 32.43 17.45
CA LEU A 133 18.93 32.16 18.79
C LEU A 133 17.74 33.07 19.17
N ASP A 134 17.79 34.32 18.71
CA ASP A 134 16.71 35.29 18.98
C ASP A 134 15.38 34.87 18.34
N VAL A 135 15.44 34.34 17.11
CA VAL A 135 14.26 33.80 16.42
C VAL A 135 13.72 32.55 17.15
N ILE A 136 14.61 31.66 17.58
CA ILE A 136 14.23 30.46 18.31
C ILE A 136 13.50 30.83 19.61
N ARG A 137 14.09 31.72 20.41
CA ARG A 137 13.49 32.18 21.67
C ARG A 137 12.17 32.91 21.47
N TYR A 138 12.07 33.70 20.42
CA TYR A 138 10.81 34.35 20.07
C TYR A 138 9.70 33.32 19.77
N CYS A 139 10.00 32.29 18.98
CA CYS A 139 9.01 31.24 18.66
C CYS A 139 8.61 30.46 19.91
N VAL A 140 9.58 30.03 20.72
CA VAL A 140 9.35 29.29 21.97
C VAL A 140 8.48 30.10 22.94
N SER A 141 8.75 31.40 23.11
CA SER A 141 7.95 32.28 23.96
C SER A 141 6.51 32.44 23.53
N ARG A 142 6.20 32.21 22.25
CA ARG A 142 4.88 32.27 21.65
C ARG A 142 4.18 30.92 21.55
N GLY A 143 4.86 29.83 21.95
CA GLY A 143 4.32 28.47 21.84
C GLY A 143 4.18 27.98 20.39
N ILE A 144 5.02 28.47 19.49
CA ILE A 144 5.06 28.10 18.08
C ILE A 144 6.16 27.06 17.87
#